data_8e796174827886739089709c703166a0
#
_entry.id   8e796174827886739089709c703166a0
#
_cell.length_a   1.000
_cell.length_b   1.000
_cell.length_c   1.000
_cell.angle_alpha   90.00
_cell.angle_beta   90.00
_cell.angle_gamma   90.00
#
_symmetry.space_group_name_H-M   'P 1'
#
loop_
_entity.id
_entity.type
_entity.pdbx_description
1 polymer ?
#
loop_
_entity_poly.entity_id
_entity_poly.type
_entity_poly.pdbx_seq_one_letter_code
_entity_poly.pdbx_strand_id
1 'polypeptide(L)'
;MPSSRKIEAALENFRRAFAAGRMPHAVLVSGHPRGAGAAFAEGLLALPFPAQDAAHLRQHADIRWIEPESKSRQIRVDEQIRPLIEFIGLTSYEGGWKAAVILFADRLNLNAQNALLKTLEEPPPHSLLILVTDSPATLLPTIRSRAQFADVMEDERREDTPWLPVVMDLLRNPPAR
;
A
#
# COMPACT_ATOMS: atom_id res chain seq x y z
N MET A 1 -2.82 8.33 -19.59
CA MET A 1 -2.54 8.17 -18.15
C MET A 1 -1.74 6.89 -17.93
N PRO A 2 -0.42 6.93 -17.92
CA PRO A 2 0.41 5.72 -17.76
C PRO A 2 0.18 5.01 -16.41
N SER A 3 -0.05 5.76 -15.35
CA SER A 3 -0.35 5.27 -14.00
C SER A 3 -1.57 4.34 -13.94
N SER A 4 -2.65 4.70 -14.61
CA SER A 4 -3.88 3.90 -14.64
C SER A 4 -3.70 2.52 -15.30
N ARG A 5 -2.87 2.42 -16.34
CA ARG A 5 -2.60 1.14 -17.01
C ARG A 5 -1.77 0.19 -16.15
N LYS A 6 -0.78 0.71 -15.42
CA LYS A 6 0.07 -0.10 -14.53
C LYS A 6 -0.76 -0.64 -13.35
N ILE A 7 -1.59 0.21 -12.76
CA ILE A 7 -2.53 -0.19 -11.71
C ILE A 7 -3.48 -1.27 -12.22
N GLU A 8 -4.09 -1.07 -13.37
CA GLU A 8 -5.06 -2.03 -13.93
C GLU A 8 -4.42 -3.38 -14.24
N ALA A 9 -3.23 -3.39 -14.84
CA ALA A 9 -2.48 -4.61 -15.12
C ALA A 9 -2.10 -5.37 -13.83
N ALA A 10 -1.70 -4.65 -12.78
CA ALA A 10 -1.39 -5.26 -11.49
C ALA A 10 -2.66 -5.83 -10.82
N LEU A 11 -3.78 -5.09 -10.86
CA LEU A 11 -5.06 -5.54 -10.29
C LEU A 11 -5.60 -6.80 -10.98
N GLU A 12 -5.36 -6.99 -12.26
CA GLU A 12 -5.85 -8.15 -13.00
C GLU A 12 -5.34 -9.47 -12.42
N ASN A 13 -4.09 -9.52 -11.96
CA ASN A 13 -3.56 -10.69 -11.29
C ASN A 13 -4.29 -11.02 -9.99
N PHE A 14 -4.63 -10.00 -9.21
CA PHE A 14 -5.38 -10.16 -7.97
C PHE A 14 -6.84 -10.52 -8.21
N ARG A 15 -7.47 -9.99 -9.27
CA ARG A 15 -8.82 -10.40 -9.69
C ARG A 15 -8.88 -11.89 -9.98
N ARG A 16 -7.90 -12.41 -10.70
CA ARG A 16 -7.81 -13.86 -11.00
C ARG A 16 -7.59 -14.67 -9.74
N ALA A 17 -6.70 -14.22 -8.85
CA ALA A 17 -6.45 -14.89 -7.57
C ALA A 17 -7.71 -14.90 -6.69
N PHE A 18 -8.42 -13.79 -6.60
CA PHE A 18 -9.67 -13.67 -5.85
C PHE A 18 -10.77 -14.58 -6.42
N ALA A 19 -10.98 -14.57 -7.74
CA ALA A 19 -11.95 -15.43 -8.40
C ALA A 19 -11.65 -16.93 -8.21
N ALA A 20 -10.36 -17.28 -8.09
CA ALA A 20 -9.92 -18.65 -7.82
C ALA A 20 -9.90 -19.03 -6.32
N GLY A 21 -10.37 -18.14 -5.43
CA GLY A 21 -10.34 -18.38 -3.97
C GLY A 21 -8.94 -18.40 -3.38
N ARG A 22 -7.96 -17.75 -4.03
CA ARG A 22 -6.54 -17.72 -3.63
C ARG A 22 -6.03 -16.30 -3.39
N MET A 23 -6.91 -15.43 -2.87
CA MET A 23 -6.50 -14.07 -2.51
C MET A 23 -5.40 -14.11 -1.45
N PRO A 24 -4.26 -13.46 -1.63
CA PRO A 24 -3.25 -13.37 -0.59
C PRO A 24 -3.79 -12.60 0.62
N HIS A 25 -3.35 -12.99 1.81
CA HIS A 25 -3.72 -12.34 3.07
C HIS A 25 -2.97 -11.03 3.31
N ALA A 26 -1.84 -10.83 2.64
CA ALA A 26 -1.04 -9.61 2.75
C ALA A 26 -0.49 -9.19 1.41
N VAL A 27 -0.55 -7.89 1.13
CA VAL A 27 -0.01 -7.27 -0.10
C VAL A 27 0.86 -6.08 0.29
N LEU A 28 2.09 -6.07 -0.20
CA LEU A 28 2.99 -4.92 -0.10
C LEU A 28 2.96 -4.16 -1.42
N VAL A 29 2.45 -2.95 -1.37
CA VAL A 29 2.29 -2.07 -2.52
C VAL A 29 3.41 -1.05 -2.57
N SER A 30 4.23 -1.13 -3.60
CA SER A 30 5.21 -0.10 -3.95
C SER A 30 4.52 0.97 -4.81
N GLY A 31 4.23 2.11 -4.21
CA GLY A 31 3.52 3.22 -4.85
C GLY A 31 3.31 4.38 -3.89
N HIS A 32 3.13 5.58 -4.41
CA HIS A 32 2.92 6.75 -3.56
C HIS A 32 1.63 6.59 -2.72
N PRO A 33 1.72 6.73 -1.37
CA PRO A 33 0.59 6.43 -0.46
C PRO A 33 -0.63 7.36 -0.61
N ARG A 34 -0.48 8.51 -1.25
CA ARG A 34 -1.58 9.45 -1.58
C ARG A 34 -1.83 9.54 -3.09
N GLY A 35 -1.32 8.59 -3.86
CA GLY A 35 -1.42 8.54 -5.32
C GLY A 35 -1.69 7.12 -5.79
N ALA A 36 -0.84 6.62 -6.68
CA ALA A 36 -0.98 5.31 -7.32
C ALA A 36 -1.10 4.15 -6.30
N GLY A 37 -0.37 4.21 -5.18
CA GLY A 37 -0.44 3.20 -4.13
C GLY A 37 -1.79 3.15 -3.44
N ALA A 38 -2.37 4.31 -3.07
CA ALA A 38 -3.71 4.36 -2.49
C ALA A 38 -4.78 3.93 -3.49
N ALA A 39 -4.70 4.38 -4.73
CA ALA A 39 -5.64 3.99 -5.80
C ALA A 39 -5.61 2.46 -6.05
N PHE A 40 -4.43 1.86 -6.03
CA PHE A 40 -4.29 0.41 -6.13
C PHE A 40 -4.90 -0.32 -4.93
N ALA A 41 -4.68 0.17 -3.72
CA ALA A 41 -5.26 -0.41 -2.50
C ALA A 41 -6.80 -0.35 -2.54
N GLU A 42 -7.39 0.75 -2.99
CA GLU A 42 -8.84 0.89 -3.19
C GLU A 42 -9.36 -0.11 -4.24
N GLY A 43 -8.67 -0.25 -5.37
CA GLY A 43 -9.00 -1.24 -6.40
C GLY A 43 -8.92 -2.68 -5.88
N LEU A 44 -7.94 -2.98 -5.04
CA LEU A 44 -7.76 -4.28 -4.42
C LEU A 44 -8.89 -4.59 -3.43
N LEU A 45 -9.25 -3.60 -2.59
CA LEU A 45 -10.36 -3.71 -1.65
C LEU A 45 -11.72 -3.89 -2.35
N ALA A 46 -11.90 -3.34 -3.52
CA ALA A 46 -13.14 -3.48 -4.29
C ALA A 46 -13.42 -4.94 -4.72
N LEU A 47 -12.44 -5.84 -4.61
CA LEU A 47 -12.64 -7.26 -4.89
C LEU A 47 -13.48 -7.94 -3.81
N PRO A 48 -13.08 -7.96 -2.51
CA PRO A 48 -13.90 -8.52 -1.46
C PRO A 48 -15.00 -7.58 -0.93
N PHE A 49 -14.90 -6.28 -1.19
CA PHE A 49 -15.85 -5.27 -0.72
C PHE A 49 -16.43 -4.50 -1.92
N PRO A 50 -17.43 -5.05 -2.62
CA PRO A 50 -18.07 -4.33 -3.71
C PRO A 50 -18.63 -3.00 -3.21
N ALA A 51 -18.06 -1.91 -3.70
CA ALA A 51 -18.40 -0.56 -3.27
C ALA A 51 -18.67 0.32 -4.49
N GLN A 52 -19.53 1.33 -4.30
CA GLN A 52 -19.88 2.26 -5.37
C GLN A 52 -18.73 3.21 -5.70
N ASP A 53 -17.94 3.58 -4.69
CA ASP A 53 -16.80 4.49 -4.81
C ASP A 53 -15.77 4.32 -3.70
N ALA A 54 -14.67 5.04 -3.80
CA ALA A 54 -13.59 5.03 -2.81
C ALA A 54 -14.02 5.54 -1.42
N ALA A 55 -15.02 6.43 -1.35
CA ALA A 55 -15.51 6.96 -0.07
C ALA A 55 -16.20 5.87 0.75
N HIS A 56 -16.96 4.98 0.10
CA HIS A 56 -17.55 3.82 0.77
C HIS A 56 -16.48 2.89 1.36
N LEU A 57 -15.39 2.64 0.63
CA LEU A 57 -14.29 1.83 1.13
C LEU A 57 -13.57 2.47 2.32
N ARG A 58 -13.48 3.80 2.33
CA ARG A 58 -12.86 4.55 3.45
C ARG A 58 -13.70 4.54 4.73
N GLN A 59 -15.00 4.38 4.62
CA GLN A 59 -15.96 4.42 5.74
C GLN A 59 -16.53 3.03 6.09
N HIS A 60 -16.12 1.98 5.38
CA HIS A 60 -16.65 0.64 5.57
C HIS A 60 -16.31 0.08 6.96
N ALA A 61 -17.29 -0.51 7.65
CA ALA A 61 -17.12 -1.00 9.02
C ALA A 61 -16.08 -2.12 9.15
N ASP A 62 -15.90 -2.92 8.10
CA ASP A 62 -14.93 -4.02 8.04
C ASP A 62 -13.59 -3.65 7.41
N ILE A 63 -13.34 -2.36 7.15
CA ILE A 63 -12.09 -1.85 6.63
C ILE A 63 -11.52 -0.80 7.57
N ARG A 64 -10.26 -0.95 7.95
CA ARG A 64 -9.55 0.05 8.74
C ARG A 64 -8.37 0.63 7.98
N TRP A 65 -8.32 1.94 7.94
CA TRP A 65 -7.22 2.69 7.35
C TRP A 65 -6.35 3.30 8.43
N ILE A 66 -5.05 3.12 8.31
CA ILE A 66 -4.03 3.68 9.20
C ILE A 66 -3.09 4.54 8.37
N GLU A 67 -2.82 5.72 8.89
CA GLU A 67 -1.80 6.62 8.38
C GLU A 67 -1.09 7.34 9.53
N PRO A 68 0.11 7.89 9.35
CA PRO A 68 0.80 8.65 10.39
C PRO A 68 -0.01 9.87 10.79
N GLU A 69 -0.11 10.11 12.08
CA GLU A 69 -0.67 11.35 12.58
C GLU A 69 0.25 12.54 12.26
N SER A 70 -0.35 13.68 11.93
CA SER A 70 0.36 14.88 11.44
C SER A 70 1.48 15.39 12.34
N LYS A 71 1.42 15.13 13.64
CA LYS A 71 2.40 15.60 14.63
C LYS A 71 3.64 14.73 14.76
N SER A 72 3.52 13.41 14.62
CA SER A 72 4.63 12.49 14.90
C SER A 72 5.32 11.96 13.65
N ARG A 73 4.68 11.99 12.50
CA ARG A 73 5.11 11.36 11.24
C ARG A 73 5.44 9.85 11.38
N GLN A 74 5.08 9.25 12.50
CA GLN A 74 5.27 7.82 12.78
C GLN A 74 3.93 7.16 13.04
N ILE A 75 3.86 5.89 12.70
CA ILE A 75 2.71 5.04 13.04
C ILE A 75 2.99 4.41 14.40
N ARG A 76 2.09 4.64 15.34
CA ARG A 76 2.27 4.24 16.73
C ARG A 76 1.80 2.80 16.96
N VAL A 77 2.62 2.03 17.69
CA VAL A 77 2.35 0.61 17.95
C VAL A 77 1.08 0.42 18.78
N ASP A 78 1.04 1.06 19.96
CA ASP A 78 -0.01 0.80 20.94
C ASP A 78 -1.34 1.50 20.58
N GLU A 79 -1.28 2.65 19.93
CA GLU A 79 -2.45 3.45 19.59
C GLU A 79 -3.06 3.08 18.24
N GLN A 80 -2.26 2.56 17.29
CA GLN A 80 -2.72 2.30 15.93
C GLN A 80 -2.56 0.83 15.51
N ILE A 81 -1.40 0.21 15.74
CA ILE A 81 -1.11 -1.13 15.22
C ILE A 81 -1.74 -2.24 16.08
N ARG A 82 -1.64 -2.18 17.40
CA ARG A 82 -2.29 -3.18 18.27
C ARG A 82 -3.81 -3.18 18.09
N PRO A 83 -4.51 -2.04 18.09
CA PRO A 83 -5.94 -2.01 17.79
C PRO A 83 -6.29 -2.50 16.38
N LEU A 84 -5.39 -2.30 15.40
CA LEU A 84 -5.56 -2.82 14.05
C LEU A 84 -5.50 -4.35 14.03
N ILE A 85 -4.51 -4.94 14.73
CA ILE A 85 -4.35 -6.39 14.85
C ILE A 85 -5.57 -7.03 15.52
N GLU A 86 -6.07 -6.43 16.59
CA GLU A 86 -7.31 -6.86 17.25
C GLU A 86 -8.50 -6.78 16.30
N PHE A 87 -8.64 -5.66 15.61
CA PHE A 87 -9.72 -5.45 14.65
C PHE A 87 -9.75 -6.51 13.54
N ILE A 88 -8.60 -6.82 12.94
CA ILE A 88 -8.53 -7.78 11.83
C ILE A 88 -8.81 -9.23 12.30
N GLY A 89 -8.60 -9.51 13.58
CA GLY A 89 -8.92 -10.80 14.21
C GLY A 89 -10.39 -11.00 14.57
N LEU A 90 -11.20 -9.93 14.53
CA LEU A 90 -12.63 -10.02 14.84
C LEU A 90 -13.42 -10.56 13.64
N THR A 91 -14.59 -11.10 13.90
CA THR A 91 -15.54 -11.48 12.85
C THR A 91 -16.00 -10.24 12.08
N SER A 92 -16.17 -10.37 10.76
CA SER A 92 -16.70 -9.25 9.97
C SER A 92 -18.16 -8.95 10.32
N TYR A 93 -18.53 -7.67 10.23
CA TYR A 93 -19.91 -7.23 10.46
C TYR A 93 -20.87 -7.77 9.38
N GLU A 94 -20.41 -7.80 8.14
CA GLU A 94 -21.21 -8.19 6.99
C GLU A 94 -21.03 -9.66 6.58
N GLY A 95 -20.36 -10.46 7.42
CA GLY A 95 -20.20 -11.91 7.20
C GLY A 95 -19.25 -12.29 6.08
N GLY A 96 -18.29 -11.44 5.76
CA GLY A 96 -17.35 -11.65 4.66
C GLY A 96 -15.91 -11.42 5.07
N TRP A 97 -15.29 -10.45 4.47
CA TRP A 97 -13.89 -10.11 4.66
C TRP A 97 -13.68 -9.01 5.70
N LYS A 98 -12.49 -9.00 6.31
CA LYS A 98 -11.94 -7.87 7.03
C LYS A 98 -10.66 -7.41 6.35
N ALA A 99 -10.45 -6.10 6.30
CA ALA A 99 -9.27 -5.54 5.70
C ALA A 99 -8.66 -4.43 6.55
N ALA A 100 -7.36 -4.29 6.43
CA ALA A 100 -6.59 -3.20 7.00
C ALA A 100 -5.64 -2.64 5.96
N VAL A 101 -5.59 -1.32 5.85
CA VAL A 101 -4.66 -0.61 4.97
C VAL A 101 -3.76 0.28 5.80
N ILE A 102 -2.47 0.10 5.67
CA ILE A 102 -1.46 0.95 6.29
C ILE A 102 -0.81 1.79 5.19
N LEU A 103 -1.17 3.06 5.14
CA LEU A 103 -0.53 4.05 4.27
C LEU A 103 0.77 4.55 4.92
N PHE A 104 1.78 4.83 4.12
CA PHE A 104 3.12 5.18 4.62
C PHE A 104 3.72 4.10 5.52
N ALA A 105 3.71 2.86 5.07
CA ALA A 105 4.20 1.73 5.85
C ALA A 105 5.70 1.83 6.23
N ASP A 106 6.49 2.64 5.51
CA ASP A 106 7.85 3.02 5.87
C ASP A 106 7.96 3.82 7.17
N ARG A 107 6.84 4.33 7.68
CA ARG A 107 6.75 5.04 8.98
C ARG A 107 6.49 4.11 10.17
N LEU A 108 6.34 2.81 9.93
CA LEU A 108 6.33 1.80 10.97
C LEU A 108 7.72 1.67 11.59
N ASN A 109 7.83 1.89 12.91
CA ASN A 109 9.08 1.59 13.61
C ASN A 109 9.27 0.08 13.74
N LEU A 110 10.44 -0.35 14.24
CA LEU A 110 10.77 -1.76 14.36
C LEU A 110 9.76 -2.53 15.23
N ASN A 111 9.29 -1.94 16.33
CA ASN A 111 8.32 -2.56 17.22
C ASN A 111 6.97 -2.75 16.54
N ALA A 112 6.51 -1.77 15.75
CA ALA A 112 5.29 -1.86 14.97
C ALA A 112 5.37 -2.95 13.90
N GLN A 113 6.50 -3.03 13.20
CA GLN A 113 6.72 -4.07 12.21
C GLN A 113 6.74 -5.47 12.85
N ASN A 114 7.43 -5.63 13.98
CA ASN A 114 7.45 -6.90 14.71
C ASN A 114 6.07 -7.30 15.23
N ALA A 115 5.26 -6.35 15.67
CA ALA A 115 3.88 -6.63 16.12
C ALA A 115 3.00 -7.20 14.99
N LEU A 116 3.23 -6.80 13.74
CA LEU A 116 2.50 -7.32 12.58
C LEU A 116 2.92 -8.74 12.16
N LEU A 117 4.12 -9.19 12.52
CA LEU A 117 4.65 -10.46 12.03
C LEU A 117 3.77 -11.65 12.37
N LYS A 118 3.22 -11.71 13.58
CA LYS A 118 2.35 -12.82 13.98
C LYS A 118 1.09 -12.89 13.11
N THR A 119 0.47 -11.76 12.80
CA THR A 119 -0.69 -11.68 11.91
C THR A 119 -0.34 -12.08 10.47
N LEU A 120 0.86 -11.76 10.02
CA LEU A 120 1.37 -12.15 8.70
C LEU A 120 1.69 -13.65 8.61
N GLU A 121 2.13 -14.27 9.71
CA GLU A 121 2.45 -15.69 9.80
C GLU A 121 1.21 -16.56 9.95
N GLU A 122 0.27 -16.10 10.76
CA GLU A 122 -0.99 -16.79 11.08
C GLU A 122 -2.18 -15.86 10.79
N PRO A 123 -2.46 -15.57 9.52
CA PRO A 123 -3.52 -14.63 9.18
C PRO A 123 -4.90 -15.19 9.53
N PRO A 124 -5.80 -14.36 10.08
CA PRO A 124 -7.20 -14.75 10.23
C PRO A 124 -7.81 -15.10 8.86
N PRO A 125 -8.75 -16.05 8.78
CA PRO A 125 -9.42 -16.36 7.53
C PRO A 125 -10.20 -15.14 7.00
N HIS A 126 -10.22 -14.99 5.67
CA HIS A 126 -10.88 -13.87 4.99
C HIS A 126 -10.40 -12.50 5.49
N SER A 127 -9.11 -12.39 5.76
CA SER A 127 -8.45 -11.13 6.11
C SER A 127 -7.50 -10.66 5.02
N LEU A 128 -7.38 -9.35 4.85
CA LEU A 128 -6.48 -8.72 3.88
C LEU A 128 -5.75 -7.56 4.55
N LEU A 129 -4.43 -7.65 4.63
CA LEU A 129 -3.57 -6.57 5.08
C LEU A 129 -2.84 -5.96 3.89
N ILE A 130 -3.02 -4.67 3.67
CA ILE A 130 -2.37 -3.92 2.58
C ILE A 130 -1.38 -2.92 3.19
N LEU A 131 -0.12 -3.05 2.84
CA LEU A 131 0.94 -2.12 3.22
C LEU A 131 1.32 -1.28 2.00
N VAL A 132 1.19 0.02 2.09
CA VAL A 132 1.47 0.95 0.98
C VAL A 132 2.64 1.85 1.34
N THR A 133 3.65 1.87 0.50
CA THR A 133 4.85 2.71 0.67
C THR A 133 5.53 2.98 -0.67
N ASP A 134 6.18 4.13 -0.79
CA ASP A 134 7.11 4.43 -1.88
C ASP A 134 8.54 3.91 -1.61
N SER A 135 8.78 3.40 -0.41
CA SER A 135 10.10 2.92 0.05
C SER A 135 10.03 1.50 0.62
N PRO A 136 9.65 0.48 -0.17
CA PRO A 136 9.41 -0.88 0.33
C PRO A 136 10.67 -1.54 0.93
N ALA A 137 11.86 -1.11 0.52
CA ALA A 137 13.12 -1.65 1.06
C ALA A 137 13.37 -1.30 2.52
N THR A 138 12.67 -0.32 3.09
CA THR A 138 12.78 0.06 4.50
C THR A 138 12.05 -0.90 5.44
N LEU A 139 11.15 -1.71 4.92
CA LEU A 139 10.45 -2.73 5.71
C LEU A 139 11.36 -3.94 5.97
N LEU A 140 11.13 -4.60 7.10
CA LEU A 140 11.86 -5.81 7.45
C LEU A 140 11.75 -6.87 6.35
N PRO A 141 12.85 -7.60 6.04
CA PRO A 141 12.81 -8.72 5.10
C PRO A 141 11.77 -9.77 5.47
N THR A 142 11.52 -9.98 6.76
CA THR A 142 10.50 -10.89 7.29
C THR A 142 9.08 -10.47 6.92
N ILE A 143 8.77 -9.18 6.86
CA ILE A 143 7.50 -8.67 6.35
C ILE A 143 7.42 -8.84 4.84
N ARG A 144 8.46 -8.40 4.12
CA ARG A 144 8.51 -8.48 2.65
C ARG A 144 8.37 -9.91 2.13
N SER A 145 8.90 -10.89 2.82
CA SER A 145 8.80 -12.31 2.43
C SER A 145 7.41 -12.93 2.65
N ARG A 146 6.57 -12.30 3.50
CA ARG A 146 5.22 -12.79 3.84
C ARG A 146 4.09 -12.05 3.14
N ALA A 147 4.40 -11.01 2.40
CA ALA A 147 3.43 -10.23 1.62
C ALA A 147 3.67 -10.42 0.12
N GLN A 148 2.61 -10.49 -0.65
CA GLN A 148 2.71 -10.46 -2.10
C GLN A 148 3.06 -9.04 -2.54
N PHE A 149 4.11 -8.91 -3.34
CA PHE A 149 4.57 -7.62 -3.81
C PHE A 149 3.79 -7.16 -5.04
N ALA A 150 3.37 -5.90 -5.04
CA ALA A 150 2.76 -5.22 -6.17
C ALA A 150 3.47 -3.88 -6.41
N ASP A 151 4.09 -3.73 -7.56
CA ASP A 151 4.75 -2.48 -7.93
C ASP A 151 3.86 -1.64 -8.85
N VAL A 152 3.38 -0.52 -8.32
CA VAL A 152 2.60 0.49 -9.04
C VAL A 152 3.27 1.86 -9.01
N MET A 153 4.57 1.90 -8.62
CA MET A 153 5.36 3.12 -8.77
C MET A 153 5.27 3.59 -10.21
N GLU A 154 4.98 4.85 -10.38
CA GLU A 154 5.19 5.49 -11.67
C GLU A 154 6.68 5.39 -11.96
N ASP A 155 7.02 4.78 -13.09
CA ASP A 155 8.34 5.04 -13.64
C ASP A 155 8.40 6.56 -13.81
N GLU A 156 9.18 7.23 -13.00
CA GLU A 156 9.73 8.53 -13.36
C GLU A 156 10.63 8.28 -14.59
N ARG A 157 10.05 7.80 -15.68
CA ARG A 157 10.61 8.07 -16.98
C ARG A 157 10.60 9.58 -17.02
N ARG A 158 11.82 10.13 -16.97
CA ARG A 158 12.14 11.45 -17.40
C ARG A 158 11.11 11.90 -18.44
N GLU A 159 9.95 12.35 -17.97
CA GLU A 159 9.18 13.29 -18.76
C GLU A 159 10.21 14.37 -19.05
N ASP A 160 10.43 14.60 -20.33
CA ASP A 160 11.38 15.56 -20.83
C ASP A 160 11.43 16.75 -19.89
N THR A 161 12.41 16.75 -19.03
CA THR A 161 12.62 17.86 -18.11
C THR A 161 13.12 18.96 -19.04
N PRO A 162 12.29 19.93 -19.42
CA PRO A 162 12.61 20.86 -20.53
C PRO A 162 13.90 21.62 -20.29
N TRP A 163 14.32 21.68 -19.02
CA TRP A 163 15.56 22.34 -18.59
C TRP A 163 16.77 21.39 -18.59
N LEU A 164 16.61 20.07 -18.64
CA LEU A 164 17.74 19.12 -18.58
C LEU A 164 18.72 19.28 -19.75
N PRO A 165 18.27 19.42 -21.02
CA PRO A 165 19.16 19.74 -22.12
C PRO A 165 19.92 21.06 -21.92
N VAL A 166 19.24 22.07 -21.38
CA VAL A 166 19.83 23.39 -21.11
C VAL A 166 20.91 23.30 -20.04
N VAL A 167 20.65 22.59 -18.94
CA VAL A 167 21.65 22.38 -17.88
C VAL A 167 22.82 21.53 -18.39
N MET A 168 22.59 20.52 -19.19
CA MET A 168 23.66 19.71 -19.79
C MET A 168 24.52 20.50 -20.76
N ASP A 169 23.94 21.45 -21.50
CA ASP A 169 24.68 22.35 -22.39
C ASP A 169 25.51 23.36 -21.58
N LEU A 170 24.97 23.94 -20.54
CA LEU A 170 25.70 24.86 -19.62
C LEU A 170 26.87 24.15 -18.91
N LEU A 171 26.74 22.88 -18.59
CA LEU A 171 27.83 22.10 -17.98
C LEU A 171 28.94 21.76 -18.98
N ARG A 172 28.58 21.57 -20.25
CA ARG A 172 29.54 21.32 -21.33
C ARG A 172 30.26 22.59 -21.83
N ASN A 173 29.52 23.67 -21.84
CA ASN A 173 29.96 24.96 -22.36
C ASN A 173 29.69 26.05 -21.32
N PRO A 174 30.46 26.11 -20.22
CA PRO A 174 30.25 27.16 -19.24
C PRO A 174 30.49 28.55 -19.85
N PRO A 175 29.64 29.54 -19.55
CA PRO A 175 29.81 30.88 -20.05
C PRO A 175 31.18 31.46 -19.63
N ALA A 176 31.88 32.08 -20.57
CA ALA A 176 33.15 32.73 -20.29
C ALA A 176 32.96 33.84 -19.22
N ARG A 177 33.87 33.89 -18.25
CA ARG A 177 33.88 34.95 -17.23
C ARG A 177 34.29 36.27 -17.83
#